data_fb7d3fda5ac83f0cc84088994101d7f2
#
_entry.id   fb7d3fda5ac83f0cc84088994101d7f2
#
_cell.length_a   1.000
_cell.length_b   1.000
_cell.length_c   1.000
_cell.angle_alpha   90.00
_cell.angle_beta   90.00
_cell.angle_gamma   90.00
#
_symmetry.space_group_name_H-M   'P 1'
#
loop_
_entity.id
_entity.type
_entity.pdbx_description
1 polymer ?
#
loop_
_entity_poly.entity_id
_entity_poly.type
_entity_poly.pdbx_seq_one_letter_code
_entity_poly.pdbx_strand_id
1 'polypeptide(L)'
;MQAEQETSRRRSRAGTKAQSGESATGGQEPQRDSVSRQRVLDAAIKCILEQGFYRASSNAIAEAAGASWGVIQYHFGNRETLMLAVLEEGARRLNETVLTADITGHTLNERVEQYMEILARYYGSPDYLVFIQVLINLTHDPRTSQQTRDTMMRINEAANPELRRLQRKVLAGTGIRRHAVRSLLFHALRGLALSHTMLATLPDQQDQSRQFAEQRRLLAEALAMLFEQQSKHGS
;
A
#
# COMPACT_ATOMS: atom_id res chain seq x y z
N MET A 1 -36.64 33.43 -61.22
CA MET A 1 -37.18 34.77 -61.09
C MET A 1 -36.65 35.32 -59.83
N GLN A 2 -35.61 36.00 -59.97
CA GLN A 2 -35.42 37.44 -59.81
C GLN A 2 -35.33 37.79 -58.33
N ALA A 3 -34.22 38.11 -57.88
CA ALA A 3 -33.37 39.28 -58.09
C ALA A 3 -33.41 40.11 -56.82
N GLU A 4 -32.27 40.27 -56.24
CA GLU A 4 -31.45 41.45 -56.32
C GLU A 4 -31.89 42.57 -55.37
N GLN A 5 -30.95 42.91 -54.62
CA GLN A 5 -30.13 44.13 -54.56
C GLN A 5 -30.60 45.04 -53.43
N GLU A 6 -29.90 45.81 -52.75
CA GLU A 6 -28.50 46.30 -52.78
C GLU A 6 -28.31 47.28 -51.63
N THR A 7 -27.11 47.31 -51.08
CA THR A 7 -26.28 48.45 -50.73
C THR A 7 -26.78 49.51 -49.72
N SER A 8 -26.06 49.92 -48.84
CA SER A 8 -24.80 50.63 -48.74
C SER A 8 -24.78 51.80 -47.74
N ARG A 9 -23.66 52.03 -47.18
CA ARG A 9 -23.08 53.28 -46.68
C ARG A 9 -23.36 53.68 -45.25
N ARG A 10 -22.40 53.79 -44.51
CA ARG A 10 -21.10 54.47 -44.36
C ARG A 10 -21.02 55.30 -43.09
N ARG A 11 -19.87 55.16 -42.43
CA ARG A 11 -19.09 56.20 -41.70
C ARG A 11 -19.66 56.66 -40.35
N SER A 12 -18.91 56.86 -39.37
CA SER A 12 -17.51 57.05 -38.99
C SER A 12 -17.43 57.62 -37.57
N ARG A 13 -16.32 57.45 -36.97
CA ARG A 13 -15.62 58.22 -35.93
C ARG A 13 -15.69 57.62 -34.55
N ALA A 14 -14.62 57.05 -34.14
CA ALA A 14 -13.40 57.65 -33.57
C ALA A 14 -13.61 58.13 -32.14
N GLY A 15 -12.88 57.55 -31.27
CA GLY A 15 -12.38 58.30 -30.11
C GLY A 15 -12.19 57.49 -28.83
N THR A 16 -10.96 57.16 -28.53
CA THR A 16 -10.24 57.39 -27.26
C THR A 16 -10.35 56.36 -26.17
N LYS A 17 -9.31 55.52 -26.03
CA LYS A 17 -8.35 55.39 -24.92
C LYS A 17 -8.88 55.43 -23.47
N ALA A 18 -8.67 54.31 -22.77
CA ALA A 18 -7.96 54.21 -21.45
C ALA A 18 -7.91 52.72 -21.08
N GLN A 19 -6.88 52.23 -20.96
CA GLN A 19 -5.86 51.70 -20.04
C GLN A 19 -6.42 50.93 -18.81
N SER A 20 -5.77 49.78 -18.67
CA SER A 20 -5.36 49.10 -17.45
C SER A 20 -6.33 48.16 -16.75
N GLY A 21 -5.90 46.92 -16.68
CA GLY A 21 -6.43 45.88 -15.84
C GLY A 21 -5.82 44.50 -16.19
N GLU A 22 -4.48 44.38 -16.04
CA GLU A 22 -3.84 43.07 -15.91
C GLU A 22 -4.46 42.34 -14.73
N SER A 23 -5.08 41.21 -15.00
CA SER A 23 -5.36 40.22 -13.98
C SER A 23 -4.66 38.93 -14.40
N ALA A 24 -3.53 38.72 -13.76
CA ALA A 24 -2.79 37.49 -13.77
C ALA A 24 -3.66 36.34 -13.31
N THR A 25 -4.06 35.47 -14.21
CA THR A 25 -4.51 34.11 -13.88
C THR A 25 -3.28 33.21 -13.82
N GLY A 26 -2.66 33.21 -12.63
CA GLY A 26 -1.59 32.29 -12.27
C GLY A 26 -2.12 30.89 -12.08
N GLY A 27 -1.48 29.95 -12.73
CA GLY A 27 -1.80 28.54 -12.73
C GLY A 27 -1.79 27.89 -11.35
N GLN A 28 -2.82 27.11 -11.10
CA GLN A 28 -2.96 26.20 -9.96
C GLN A 28 -3.48 24.82 -10.40
N GLU A 29 -3.05 24.29 -11.55
CA GLU A 29 -3.54 22.99 -12.01
C GLU A 29 -2.74 21.75 -11.60
N PRO A 30 -1.42 21.72 -11.35
CA PRO A 30 -0.73 20.48 -11.02
C PRO A 30 -1.01 19.95 -9.60
N GLN A 31 -1.45 20.80 -8.68
CA GLN A 31 -1.67 20.41 -7.27
C GLN A 31 -3.05 19.78 -7.04
N ARG A 32 -4.05 20.09 -7.86
CA ARG A 32 -5.39 19.47 -7.78
C ARG A 32 -5.39 18.01 -8.25
N ASP A 33 -4.63 17.69 -9.29
CA ASP A 33 -4.59 16.33 -9.85
C ASP A 33 -3.85 15.34 -8.93
N SER A 34 -2.74 15.75 -8.31
CA SER A 34 -2.00 14.91 -7.37
C SER A 34 -2.80 14.64 -6.09
N VAL A 35 -3.47 15.65 -5.54
CA VAL A 35 -4.36 15.51 -4.39
C VAL A 35 -5.54 14.59 -4.72
N SER A 36 -6.08 14.70 -5.93
CA SER A 36 -7.20 13.88 -6.39
C SER A 36 -6.83 12.39 -6.50
N ARG A 37 -5.64 12.05 -7.02
CA ARG A 37 -5.17 10.65 -7.12
C ARG A 37 -5.01 10.01 -5.75
N GLN A 38 -4.34 10.69 -4.82
CA GLN A 38 -4.15 10.19 -3.46
C GLN A 38 -5.48 10.05 -2.72
N ARG A 39 -6.38 11.00 -2.89
CA ARG A 39 -7.72 10.95 -2.28
C ARG A 39 -8.54 9.74 -2.76
N VAL A 40 -8.45 9.38 -4.05
CA VAL A 40 -9.09 8.17 -4.58
C VAL A 40 -8.45 6.92 -4.00
N LEU A 41 -7.12 6.89 -3.87
CA LEU A 41 -6.40 5.75 -3.30
C LEU A 41 -6.77 5.53 -1.82
N ASP A 42 -6.82 6.60 -1.03
CA ASP A 42 -7.21 6.54 0.39
C ASP A 42 -8.68 6.10 0.55
N ALA A 43 -9.56 6.58 -0.33
CA ALA A 43 -10.95 6.12 -0.38
C ALA A 43 -11.07 4.64 -0.74
N ALA A 44 -10.25 4.14 -1.68
CA ALA A 44 -10.23 2.73 -2.03
C ALA A 44 -9.78 1.86 -0.85
N ILE A 45 -8.71 2.24 -0.16
CA ILE A 45 -8.22 1.56 1.05
C ILE A 45 -9.31 1.53 2.13
N LYS A 46 -9.95 2.67 2.39
CA LYS A 46 -11.03 2.78 3.36
C LYS A 46 -12.23 1.90 3.01
N CYS A 47 -12.70 1.94 1.76
CA CYS A 47 -13.80 1.11 1.30
C CYS A 47 -13.52 -0.38 1.45
N ILE A 48 -12.29 -0.82 1.09
CA ILE A 48 -11.90 -2.22 1.23
C ILE A 48 -11.87 -2.64 2.70
N LEU A 49 -11.35 -1.78 3.58
CA LEU A 49 -11.29 -2.05 5.00
C LEU A 49 -12.67 -2.20 5.64
N GLU A 50 -13.59 -1.28 5.30
CA GLU A 50 -14.93 -1.21 5.92
C GLU A 50 -15.94 -2.19 5.33
N GLN A 51 -15.86 -2.47 4.03
CA GLN A 51 -16.89 -3.20 3.29
C GLN A 51 -16.38 -4.50 2.67
N GLY A 52 -15.06 -4.71 2.64
CA GLY A 52 -14.38 -5.81 1.98
C GLY A 52 -14.15 -5.58 0.48
N PHE A 53 -13.26 -6.38 -0.09
CA PHE A 53 -12.77 -6.23 -1.48
C PHE A 53 -13.90 -6.19 -2.53
N TYR A 54 -14.90 -7.07 -2.43
CA TYR A 54 -15.95 -7.18 -3.44
C TYR A 54 -16.93 -6.01 -3.42
N ARG A 55 -17.24 -5.47 -2.25
CA ARG A 55 -18.15 -4.34 -2.10
C ARG A 55 -17.48 -3.00 -2.39
N ALA A 56 -16.17 -2.91 -2.29
CA ALA A 56 -15.39 -1.74 -2.72
C ALA A 56 -15.39 -1.63 -4.26
N SER A 57 -16.58 -1.40 -4.83
CA SER A 57 -16.77 -1.19 -6.26
C SER A 57 -16.21 0.18 -6.68
N SER A 58 -15.95 0.35 -7.97
CA SER A 58 -15.48 1.64 -8.50
C SER A 58 -16.45 2.79 -8.20
N ASN A 59 -17.76 2.52 -8.18
CA ASN A 59 -18.76 3.54 -7.83
C ASN A 59 -18.72 3.88 -6.34
N ALA A 60 -18.62 2.87 -5.46
CA ALA A 60 -18.50 3.10 -4.02
C ALA A 60 -17.22 3.88 -3.68
N ILE A 61 -16.11 3.58 -4.35
CA ILE A 61 -14.84 4.31 -4.19
C ILE A 61 -14.97 5.75 -4.69
N ALA A 62 -15.60 5.97 -5.84
CA ALA A 62 -15.84 7.31 -6.39
C ALA A 62 -16.69 8.16 -5.42
N GLU A 63 -17.77 7.61 -4.90
CA GLU A 63 -18.62 8.26 -3.90
C GLU A 63 -17.83 8.60 -2.63
N ALA A 64 -17.09 7.64 -2.07
CA ALA A 64 -16.27 7.84 -0.87
C ALA A 64 -15.14 8.87 -1.09
N ALA A 65 -14.60 8.97 -2.31
CA ALA A 65 -13.61 9.97 -2.68
C ALA A 65 -14.21 11.36 -2.91
N GLY A 66 -15.54 11.49 -3.02
CA GLY A 66 -16.20 12.71 -3.50
C GLY A 66 -15.75 13.06 -4.93
N ALA A 67 -15.54 12.06 -5.77
CA ALA A 67 -15.06 12.16 -7.15
C ALA A 67 -16.08 11.52 -8.12
N SER A 68 -15.99 11.88 -9.39
CA SER A 68 -16.73 11.17 -10.42
C SER A 68 -15.97 9.91 -10.87
N TRP A 69 -16.70 8.95 -11.50
CA TRP A 69 -16.04 7.81 -12.14
C TRP A 69 -15.00 8.23 -13.17
N GLY A 70 -15.23 9.32 -13.89
CA GLY A 70 -14.28 9.87 -14.86
C GLY A 70 -12.93 10.26 -14.23
N VAL A 71 -12.92 10.73 -12.98
CA VAL A 71 -11.68 11.04 -12.25
C VAL A 71 -10.91 9.74 -11.93
N ILE A 72 -11.60 8.69 -11.50
CA ILE A 72 -10.95 7.39 -11.25
C ILE A 72 -10.36 6.83 -12.55
N GLN A 73 -11.13 6.89 -13.64
CA GLN A 73 -10.69 6.41 -14.94
C GLN A 73 -9.49 7.22 -15.49
N TYR A 74 -9.47 8.51 -15.26
CA TYR A 74 -8.34 9.36 -15.63
C TYR A 74 -7.05 8.98 -14.89
N HIS A 75 -7.11 8.74 -13.56
CA HIS A 75 -5.91 8.46 -12.76
C HIS A 75 -5.43 6.99 -12.82
N PHE A 76 -6.36 6.06 -12.98
CA PHE A 76 -6.07 4.62 -12.84
C PHE A 76 -6.48 3.79 -14.07
N GLY A 77 -7.24 4.35 -15.01
CA GLY A 77 -7.75 3.65 -16.17
C GLY A 77 -8.88 2.67 -15.84
N ASN A 78 -8.64 1.74 -14.94
CA ASN A 78 -9.62 0.73 -14.55
C ASN A 78 -9.47 0.32 -13.07
N ARG A 79 -10.42 -0.52 -12.60
CA ARG A 79 -10.41 -1.02 -11.21
C ARG A 79 -9.18 -1.87 -10.89
N GLU A 80 -8.73 -2.68 -11.82
CA GLU A 80 -7.58 -3.57 -11.64
C GLU A 80 -6.30 -2.77 -11.36
N THR A 81 -6.07 -1.71 -12.15
CA THR A 81 -4.93 -0.79 -11.95
C THR A 81 -5.06 0.00 -10.64
N LEU A 82 -6.28 0.39 -10.24
CA LEU A 82 -6.50 0.99 -8.92
C LEU A 82 -6.14 0.01 -7.79
N MET A 83 -6.51 -1.26 -7.90
CA MET A 83 -6.16 -2.28 -6.91
C MET A 83 -4.64 -2.55 -6.88
N LEU A 84 -3.95 -2.48 -8.02
CA LEU A 84 -2.47 -2.51 -8.05
C LEU A 84 -1.87 -1.33 -7.28
N ALA A 85 -2.41 -0.12 -7.44
CA ALA A 85 -1.94 1.04 -6.69
C ALA A 85 -2.17 0.89 -5.17
N VAL A 86 -3.21 0.19 -4.74
CA VAL A 86 -3.41 -0.19 -3.33
C VAL A 86 -2.30 -1.15 -2.85
N LEU A 87 -1.91 -2.13 -3.66
CA LEU A 87 -0.79 -3.04 -3.33
C LEU A 87 0.55 -2.29 -3.28
N GLU A 88 0.81 -1.38 -4.21
CA GLU A 88 2.02 -0.54 -4.23
C GLU A 88 2.10 0.32 -2.96
N GLU A 89 1.00 0.91 -2.55
CA GLU A 89 0.93 1.70 -1.32
C GLU A 89 1.20 0.84 -0.07
N GLY A 90 0.64 -0.35 0.01
CA GLY A 90 0.93 -1.30 1.10
C GLY A 90 2.41 -1.70 1.14
N ALA A 91 3.03 -1.98 -0.01
CA ALA A 91 4.45 -2.28 -0.11
C ALA A 91 5.32 -1.07 0.29
N ARG A 92 4.93 0.15 -0.09
CA ARG A 92 5.59 1.40 0.31
C ARG A 92 5.58 1.58 1.83
N ARG A 93 4.43 1.37 2.48
CA ARG A 93 4.28 1.47 3.95
C ARG A 93 5.13 0.42 4.68
N LEU A 94 5.20 -0.81 4.17
CA LEU A 94 6.12 -1.81 4.70
C LEU A 94 7.58 -1.33 4.57
N ASN A 95 7.98 -0.86 3.40
CA ASN A 95 9.33 -0.36 3.18
C ASN A 95 9.68 0.79 4.12
N GLU A 96 8.78 1.74 4.36
CA GLU A 96 8.98 2.83 5.32
C GLU A 96 9.16 2.31 6.75
N THR A 97 8.37 1.29 7.14
CA THR A 97 8.49 0.67 8.46
C THR A 97 9.87 0.03 8.67
N VAL A 98 10.44 -0.59 7.62
CA VAL A 98 11.70 -1.34 7.73
C VAL A 98 12.95 -0.51 7.37
N LEU A 99 12.79 0.57 6.62
CA LEU A 99 13.91 1.39 6.12
C LEU A 99 14.71 2.02 7.25
N THR A 100 14.02 2.61 8.23
CA THR A 100 14.59 3.29 9.38
C THR A 100 14.86 2.35 10.56
N ALA A 101 14.38 1.10 10.47
CA ALA A 101 14.52 0.13 11.54
C ALA A 101 15.93 -0.44 11.59
N ASP A 102 16.40 -0.71 12.80
CA ASP A 102 17.66 -1.39 13.05
C ASP A 102 17.51 -2.52 14.06
N ILE A 103 18.44 -3.47 14.01
CA ILE A 103 18.56 -4.60 14.93
C ILE A 103 19.87 -4.44 15.71
N THR A 104 19.77 -4.20 17.00
CA THR A 104 20.88 -3.88 17.88
C THR A 104 21.07 -4.89 19.02
N GLY A 105 20.20 -5.90 19.14
CA GLY A 105 20.26 -6.93 20.18
C GLY A 105 21.58 -7.68 20.19
N HIS A 106 22.09 -7.97 21.40
CA HIS A 106 23.34 -8.68 21.60
C HIS A 106 23.18 -10.21 21.44
N THR A 107 22.08 -10.75 21.95
CA THR A 107 21.75 -12.17 21.81
C THR A 107 20.90 -12.43 20.56
N LEU A 108 20.89 -13.67 20.11
CA LEU A 108 20.04 -14.06 18.99
C LEU A 108 18.55 -13.86 19.33
N ASN A 109 18.13 -14.20 20.55
CA ASN A 109 16.76 -14.01 21.01
C ASN A 109 16.35 -12.54 20.96
N GLU A 110 17.16 -11.63 21.50
CA GLU A 110 16.88 -10.17 21.44
C GLU A 110 16.75 -9.68 20.00
N ARG A 111 17.60 -10.15 19.08
CA ARG A 111 17.54 -9.75 17.67
C ARG A 111 16.28 -10.29 16.96
N VAL A 112 15.89 -11.53 17.26
CA VAL A 112 14.64 -12.11 16.73
C VAL A 112 13.43 -11.35 17.27
N GLU A 113 13.42 -11.04 18.56
CA GLU A 113 12.32 -10.29 19.19
C GLU A 113 12.18 -8.88 18.61
N GLN A 114 13.29 -8.14 18.46
CA GLN A 114 13.30 -6.82 17.80
C GLN A 114 12.76 -6.88 16.36
N TYR A 115 13.20 -7.86 15.59
CA TYR A 115 12.70 -8.05 14.23
C TYR A 115 11.18 -8.29 14.20
N MET A 116 10.70 -9.16 15.08
CA MET A 116 9.28 -9.46 15.18
C MET A 116 8.47 -8.24 15.62
N GLU A 117 8.99 -7.42 16.52
CA GLU A 117 8.33 -6.20 16.95
C GLU A 117 8.25 -5.16 15.83
N ILE A 118 9.34 -4.94 15.09
CA ILE A 118 9.37 -4.03 13.95
C ILE A 118 8.29 -4.41 12.94
N LEU A 119 8.25 -5.68 12.56
CA LEU A 119 7.31 -6.14 11.53
C LEU A 119 5.87 -6.28 12.03
N ALA A 120 5.66 -6.56 13.31
CA ALA A 120 4.32 -6.65 13.89
C ALA A 120 3.54 -5.33 13.76
N ARG A 121 4.22 -4.19 13.74
CA ARG A 121 3.58 -2.88 13.52
C ARG A 121 2.88 -2.79 12.17
N TYR A 122 3.49 -3.36 11.12
CA TYR A 122 2.88 -3.39 9.79
C TYR A 122 1.89 -4.55 9.64
N TYR A 123 2.30 -5.78 9.96
CA TYR A 123 1.45 -6.96 9.75
C TYR A 123 0.22 -7.01 10.65
N GLY A 124 0.25 -6.32 11.79
CA GLY A 124 -0.91 -6.14 12.67
C GLY A 124 -1.77 -4.92 12.32
N SER A 125 -1.44 -4.19 11.26
CA SER A 125 -2.17 -2.97 10.89
C SER A 125 -3.38 -3.25 9.99
N PRO A 126 -4.41 -2.37 10.01
CA PRO A 126 -5.50 -2.41 9.06
C PRO A 126 -5.05 -2.34 7.59
N ASP A 127 -3.96 -1.62 7.32
CA ASP A 127 -3.40 -1.50 5.97
C ASP A 127 -2.94 -2.83 5.42
N TYR A 128 -2.34 -3.67 6.26
CA TYR A 128 -1.95 -5.01 5.85
C TYR A 128 -3.14 -5.92 5.56
N LEU A 129 -4.23 -5.78 6.31
CA LEU A 129 -5.48 -6.49 6.03
C LEU A 129 -6.04 -6.13 4.65
N VAL A 130 -6.02 -4.84 4.27
CA VAL A 130 -6.39 -4.38 2.93
C VAL A 130 -5.46 -4.97 1.87
N PHE A 131 -4.13 -4.89 2.10
CA PHE A 131 -3.13 -5.45 1.19
C PHE A 131 -3.39 -6.94 0.91
N ILE A 132 -3.62 -7.74 1.94
CA ILE A 132 -3.87 -9.19 1.82
C ILE A 132 -5.20 -9.48 1.10
N GLN A 133 -6.25 -8.74 1.39
CA GLN A 133 -7.53 -8.88 0.67
C GLN A 133 -7.35 -8.65 -0.83
N VAL A 134 -6.67 -7.56 -1.21
CA VAL A 134 -6.42 -7.26 -2.63
C VAL A 134 -5.52 -8.31 -3.27
N LEU A 135 -4.44 -8.68 -2.61
CA LEU A 135 -3.48 -9.68 -3.11
C LEU A 135 -4.16 -11.03 -3.41
N ILE A 136 -4.91 -11.56 -2.43
CA ILE A 136 -5.59 -12.85 -2.58
C ILE A 136 -6.61 -12.79 -3.71
N ASN A 137 -7.44 -11.75 -3.74
CA ASN A 137 -8.49 -11.63 -4.74
C ASN A 137 -7.95 -11.48 -6.16
N LEU A 138 -6.94 -10.63 -6.38
CA LEU A 138 -6.30 -10.50 -7.70
C LEU A 138 -5.54 -11.78 -8.12
N THR A 139 -4.95 -12.50 -7.18
CA THR A 139 -4.24 -13.75 -7.48
C THR A 139 -5.19 -14.85 -7.96
N HIS A 140 -6.38 -14.93 -7.36
CA HIS A 140 -7.34 -16.01 -7.61
C HIS A 140 -8.43 -15.67 -8.64
N ASP A 141 -8.61 -14.40 -9.02
CA ASP A 141 -9.56 -14.05 -10.07
C ASP A 141 -9.00 -14.47 -11.45
N PRO A 142 -9.67 -15.40 -12.16
CA PRO A 142 -9.23 -15.85 -13.48
C PRO A 142 -9.24 -14.73 -14.54
N ARG A 143 -9.96 -13.63 -14.29
CA ARG A 143 -10.03 -12.46 -15.16
C ARG A 143 -8.87 -11.49 -14.97
N THR A 144 -8.07 -11.66 -13.91
CA THR A 144 -6.88 -10.82 -13.69
C THR A 144 -5.90 -10.99 -14.86
N SER A 145 -5.51 -9.87 -15.46
CA SER A 145 -4.61 -9.85 -16.61
C SER A 145 -3.20 -10.38 -16.25
N GLN A 146 -2.49 -10.92 -17.23
CA GLN A 146 -1.11 -11.37 -17.02
C GLN A 146 -0.20 -10.20 -16.62
N GLN A 147 -0.40 -9.03 -17.21
CA GLN A 147 0.33 -7.82 -16.87
C GLN A 147 0.17 -7.45 -15.38
N THR A 148 -1.04 -7.59 -14.82
CA THR A 148 -1.29 -7.37 -13.39
C THR A 148 -0.56 -8.39 -12.54
N ARG A 149 -0.59 -9.68 -12.91
CA ARG A 149 0.16 -10.73 -12.19
C ARG A 149 1.66 -10.45 -12.16
N ASP A 150 2.24 -10.05 -13.29
CA ASP A 150 3.66 -9.69 -13.38
C ASP A 150 4.00 -8.46 -12.52
N THR A 151 3.09 -7.49 -12.47
CA THR A 151 3.25 -6.31 -11.61
C THR A 151 3.17 -6.67 -10.13
N MET A 152 2.24 -7.55 -9.74
CA MET A 152 2.16 -8.05 -8.36
C MET A 152 3.44 -8.77 -7.93
N MET A 153 4.03 -9.58 -8.80
CA MET A 153 5.33 -10.23 -8.53
C MET A 153 6.43 -9.19 -8.31
N ARG A 154 6.52 -8.17 -9.15
CA ARG A 154 7.50 -7.08 -9.00
C ARG A 154 7.30 -6.29 -7.68
N ILE A 155 6.06 -5.99 -7.30
CA ILE A 155 5.75 -5.33 -6.02
C ILE A 155 6.25 -6.19 -4.85
N ASN A 156 5.98 -7.49 -4.88
CA ASN A 156 6.43 -8.41 -3.84
C ASN A 156 7.96 -8.52 -3.77
N GLU A 157 8.65 -8.49 -4.91
CA GLU A 157 10.11 -8.52 -4.98
C GLU A 157 10.74 -7.21 -4.50
N ALA A 158 10.13 -6.07 -4.80
CA ALA A 158 10.63 -4.75 -4.42
C ALA A 158 10.67 -4.52 -2.90
N ALA A 159 9.77 -5.15 -2.14
CA ALA A 159 9.77 -5.09 -0.67
C ALA A 159 10.89 -5.93 -0.02
N ASN A 160 11.54 -6.81 -0.78
CA ASN A 160 12.47 -7.81 -0.25
C ASN A 160 13.87 -7.32 0.16
N PRO A 161 14.51 -6.29 -0.45
CA PRO A 161 15.88 -5.91 -0.11
C PRO A 161 16.04 -5.46 1.34
N GLU A 162 15.15 -4.60 1.85
CA GLU A 162 15.21 -4.08 3.21
C GLU A 162 14.85 -5.14 4.26
N LEU A 163 13.86 -5.96 3.99
CA LEU A 163 13.56 -7.13 4.83
C LEU A 163 14.75 -8.09 4.89
N ARG A 164 15.42 -8.34 3.76
CA ARG A 164 16.66 -9.16 3.74
C ARG A 164 17.80 -8.52 4.51
N ARG A 165 17.89 -7.18 4.51
CA ARG A 165 18.86 -6.44 5.33
C ARG A 165 18.62 -6.72 6.82
N LEU A 166 17.40 -6.56 7.30
CA LEU A 166 17.05 -6.85 8.70
C LEU A 166 17.28 -8.33 9.04
N GLN A 167 16.86 -9.26 8.19
CA GLN A 167 17.09 -10.69 8.39
C GLN A 167 18.60 -11.04 8.50
N ARG A 168 19.44 -10.42 7.68
CA ARG A 168 20.90 -10.61 7.79
C ARG A 168 21.43 -10.14 9.14
N LYS A 169 20.91 -9.02 9.68
CA LYS A 169 21.31 -8.52 11.01
C LYS A 169 20.84 -9.47 12.13
N VAL A 170 19.60 -9.97 12.04
CA VAL A 170 19.10 -10.97 13.00
C VAL A 170 20.01 -12.18 13.06
N LEU A 171 20.38 -12.73 11.89
CA LEU A 171 21.15 -13.98 11.80
C LEU A 171 22.67 -13.76 11.75
N ALA A 172 23.14 -12.55 12.04
CA ALA A 172 24.58 -12.27 12.07
C ALA A 172 25.30 -13.17 13.09
N GLY A 173 26.41 -13.75 12.67
CA GLY A 173 27.22 -14.64 13.50
C GLY A 173 26.69 -16.08 13.67
N THR A 174 25.51 -16.40 13.14
CA THR A 174 24.91 -17.76 13.27
C THR A 174 25.41 -18.76 12.23
N GLY A 175 26.04 -18.30 11.13
CA GLY A 175 26.41 -19.16 10.01
C GLY A 175 25.25 -19.69 9.17
N ILE A 176 23.99 -19.36 9.51
CA ILE A 176 22.79 -19.85 8.84
C ILE A 176 22.66 -19.23 7.45
N ARG A 177 22.80 -20.07 6.40
CA ARG A 177 22.66 -19.67 4.99
C ARG A 177 21.44 -20.24 4.32
N ARG A 178 20.75 -21.22 4.92
CA ARG A 178 19.58 -21.91 4.36
C ARG A 178 18.43 -20.93 4.19
N HIS A 179 17.94 -20.78 2.95
CA HIS A 179 16.82 -19.91 2.63
C HIS A 179 15.55 -20.28 3.42
N ALA A 180 15.26 -21.58 3.59
CA ALA A 180 14.11 -22.05 4.34
C ALA A 180 14.09 -21.56 5.79
N VAL A 181 15.26 -21.53 6.47
CA VAL A 181 15.36 -21.04 7.85
C VAL A 181 15.09 -19.53 7.91
N ARG A 182 15.65 -18.77 6.97
CA ARG A 182 15.40 -17.32 6.91
C ARG A 182 13.94 -16.99 6.59
N SER A 183 13.31 -17.74 5.69
CA SER A 183 11.91 -17.52 5.34
C SER A 183 10.96 -17.91 6.46
N LEU A 184 11.34 -18.88 7.32
CA LEU A 184 10.53 -19.26 8.48
C LEU A 184 10.31 -18.07 9.43
N LEU A 185 11.35 -17.26 9.69
CA LEU A 185 11.26 -16.06 10.53
C LEU A 185 10.16 -15.09 10.03
N PHE A 186 10.10 -14.92 8.71
CA PHE A 186 9.11 -14.06 8.08
C PHE A 186 7.70 -14.66 8.10
N HIS A 187 7.56 -15.93 7.70
CA HIS A 187 6.25 -16.58 7.57
C HIS A 187 5.59 -16.82 8.93
N ALA A 188 6.36 -17.18 9.96
CA ALA A 188 5.84 -17.41 11.29
C ALA A 188 5.20 -16.15 11.88
N LEU A 189 5.90 -15.01 11.82
CA LEU A 189 5.34 -13.74 12.29
C LEU A 189 4.13 -13.30 11.46
N ARG A 190 4.24 -13.40 10.12
CA ARG A 190 3.14 -13.02 9.23
C ARG A 190 1.88 -13.84 9.50
N GLY A 191 2.01 -15.15 9.73
CA GLY A 191 0.91 -16.03 10.08
C GLY A 191 0.27 -15.65 11.42
N LEU A 192 1.09 -15.39 12.45
CA LEU A 192 0.62 -14.96 13.75
C LEU A 192 -0.12 -13.62 13.69
N ALA A 193 0.45 -12.62 13.01
CA ALA A 193 -0.15 -11.30 12.86
C ALA A 193 -1.46 -11.34 12.07
N LEU A 194 -1.52 -12.13 10.99
CA LEU A 194 -2.74 -12.30 10.20
C LEU A 194 -3.85 -12.98 11.01
N SER A 195 -3.50 -14.03 11.75
CA SER A 195 -4.44 -14.71 12.67
C SER A 195 -5.01 -13.74 13.70
N HIS A 196 -4.14 -12.95 14.34
CA HIS A 196 -4.57 -11.93 15.29
C HIS A 196 -5.51 -10.91 14.65
N THR A 197 -5.17 -10.38 13.48
CA THR A 197 -5.98 -9.36 12.78
C THR A 197 -7.35 -9.93 12.35
N MET A 198 -7.40 -11.21 11.93
CA MET A 198 -8.66 -11.88 11.59
C MET A 198 -9.54 -12.09 12.83
N LEU A 199 -8.95 -12.50 13.94
CA LEU A 199 -9.67 -12.71 15.19
C LEU A 199 -10.11 -11.40 15.84
N ALA A 200 -9.39 -10.29 15.60
CA ALA A 200 -9.73 -8.96 16.09
C ALA A 200 -11.09 -8.42 15.60
N THR A 201 -11.70 -9.05 14.62
CA THR A 201 -13.05 -8.72 14.12
C THR A 201 -14.18 -9.46 14.86
N LEU A 202 -13.84 -10.42 15.75
CA LEU A 202 -14.83 -11.20 16.50
C LEU A 202 -15.20 -10.53 17.83
N PRO A 203 -16.45 -10.62 18.30
CA PRO A 203 -16.85 -10.09 19.60
C PRO A 203 -16.18 -10.90 20.74
N ASP A 204 -15.85 -10.25 21.81
CA ASP A 204 -15.18 -10.75 23.02
C ASP A 204 -13.64 -10.70 23.02
N GLN A 205 -13.08 -9.47 23.15
CA GLN A 205 -11.70 -9.19 22.80
C GLN A 205 -10.86 -8.40 23.81
N GLN A 206 -11.23 -8.35 25.06
CA GLN A 206 -10.51 -7.50 26.05
C GLN A 206 -9.05 -7.96 26.32
N ASP A 207 -8.63 -9.14 25.90
CA ASP A 207 -7.29 -9.70 26.21
C ASP A 207 -6.38 -9.98 24.98
N GLN A 208 -6.87 -9.72 23.77
CA GLN A 208 -6.16 -10.16 22.54
C GLN A 208 -4.81 -9.45 22.31
N SER A 209 -4.68 -8.19 22.67
CA SER A 209 -3.40 -7.48 22.48
C SER A 209 -2.30 -8.02 23.39
N ARG A 210 -2.65 -8.39 24.63
CA ARG A 210 -1.71 -9.04 25.57
C ARG A 210 -1.35 -10.43 25.09
N GLN A 211 -2.34 -11.21 24.68
CA GLN A 211 -2.14 -12.54 24.15
C GLN A 211 -1.26 -12.54 22.89
N PHE A 212 -1.49 -11.60 21.98
CA PHE A 212 -0.63 -11.43 20.79
C PHE A 212 0.81 -11.09 21.15
N ALA A 213 1.03 -10.18 22.10
CA ALA A 213 2.37 -9.84 22.55
C ALA A 213 3.09 -11.03 23.20
N GLU A 214 2.37 -11.83 24.01
CA GLU A 214 2.89 -13.04 24.61
C GLU A 214 3.22 -14.11 23.56
N GLN A 215 2.30 -14.39 22.64
CA GLN A 215 2.52 -15.34 21.55
C GLN A 215 3.71 -14.93 20.66
N ARG A 216 3.86 -13.63 20.37
CA ARG A 216 5.00 -13.11 19.63
C ARG A 216 6.31 -13.37 20.35
N ARG A 217 6.36 -13.16 21.69
CA ARG A 217 7.54 -13.43 22.49
C ARG A 217 7.88 -14.91 22.52
N LEU A 218 6.92 -15.78 22.77
CA LEU A 218 7.11 -17.24 22.76
C LEU A 218 7.58 -17.73 21.39
N LEU A 219 7.06 -17.16 20.30
CA LEU A 219 7.49 -17.48 18.95
C LEU A 219 8.94 -17.03 18.71
N ALA A 220 9.33 -15.85 19.22
CA ALA A 220 10.69 -15.36 19.12
C ALA A 220 11.68 -16.28 19.85
N GLU A 221 11.37 -16.69 21.09
CA GLU A 221 12.15 -17.65 21.87
C GLU A 221 12.30 -18.99 21.13
N ALA A 222 11.18 -19.55 20.63
CA ALA A 222 11.20 -20.82 19.89
C ALA A 222 12.05 -20.75 18.62
N LEU A 223 11.95 -19.65 17.86
CA LEU A 223 12.77 -19.45 16.66
C LEU A 223 14.24 -19.22 16.98
N ALA A 224 14.57 -18.50 18.04
CA ALA A 224 15.94 -18.31 18.47
C ALA A 224 16.57 -19.67 18.87
N MET A 225 15.89 -20.49 19.65
CA MET A 225 16.34 -21.85 19.99
C MET A 225 16.55 -22.73 18.75
N LEU A 226 15.61 -22.70 17.80
CA LEU A 226 15.72 -23.44 16.55
C LEU A 226 16.96 -22.97 15.74
N PHE A 227 17.19 -21.68 15.66
CA PHE A 227 18.32 -21.12 14.92
C PHE A 227 19.66 -21.42 15.59
N GLU A 228 19.74 -21.44 16.91
CA GLU A 228 20.94 -21.87 17.65
C GLU A 228 21.27 -23.34 17.38
N GLN A 229 20.27 -24.22 17.36
CA GLN A 229 20.44 -25.62 17.00
C GLN A 229 20.94 -25.77 15.56
N GLN A 230 20.38 -25.02 14.61
CA GLN A 230 20.80 -25.06 13.20
C GLN A 230 22.21 -24.51 13.00
N SER A 231 22.63 -23.52 13.80
CA SER A 231 23.99 -22.98 13.80
C SER A 231 25.03 -24.05 14.20
N LYS A 232 24.71 -24.87 15.19
CA LYS A 232 25.59 -25.98 15.69
C LYS A 232 25.71 -27.15 14.71
N HIS A 233 24.71 -27.38 13.85
CA HIS A 233 24.69 -28.52 12.90
C HIS A 233 25.12 -28.11 11.49
N GLY A 234 25.39 -26.83 11.23
CA GLY A 234 25.79 -26.30 9.93
C GLY A 234 27.28 -25.95 9.81
N SER A 235 28.05 -26.23 10.87
CA SER A 235 29.51 -26.19 10.93
C SER A 235 30.06 -27.58 10.72
#